data_5a7aad906d666425a3e416e8890420a3
#
_entry.id   5a7aad906d666425a3e416e8890420a3
#
_cell.length_a   1.000
_cell.length_b   1.000
_cell.length_c   1.000
_cell.angle_alpha   90.00
_cell.angle_beta   90.00
_cell.angle_gamma   90.00
#
_symmetry.space_group_name_H-M   'P 1'
#
loop_
_entity.id
_entity.type
_entity.pdbx_description
1 polymer ?
#
loop_
_entity_poly.entity_id
_entity_poly.type
_entity_poly.pdbx_seq_one_letter_code
_entity_poly.pdbx_strand_id
1 'polypeptide(L)'
;MDKKNRKPHQLIDDIYSIGCWITGSKEDAAELIEKTYLIIDPEATEIDVFKTFRHCLLDSLKGISCIPKPSCNDMEKLGYKLIKQDAEMKLTVLLAEISGLSPEIISKIMGNSVKEVNYWLSTGRTRFSSDLLLLNGRSKKSR
;
A
#
# COMPACT_ATOMS: atom_id res chain seq x y z
N MET A 1 0.33 12.29 20.03
CA MET A 1 0.49 12.55 19.24
C MET A 1 1.40 12.12 18.45
N ASP A 2 2.02 11.44 18.64
CA ASP A 2 2.97 10.98 18.05
C ASP A 2 2.74 9.89 17.19
N LYS A 3 1.83 9.96 16.22
CA LYS A 3 1.70 8.95 15.28
C LYS A 3 2.92 8.84 14.45
N LYS A 4 3.78 9.88 14.44
CA LYS A 4 4.90 9.85 13.62
C LYS A 4 5.91 8.93 14.09
N ASN A 5 6.26 8.32 14.78
CA ASN A 5 7.36 7.41 15.13
C ASN A 5 6.85 6.16 15.78
N ARG A 6 5.76 5.64 15.22
CA ARG A 6 5.27 4.37 15.70
C ARG A 6 6.29 3.28 15.41
N LYS A 7 6.40 2.34 16.33
CA LYS A 7 7.33 1.23 16.17
C LYS A 7 6.73 0.16 15.27
N PRO A 8 7.57 -0.71 14.69
CA PRO A 8 7.04 -1.70 13.74
C PRO A 8 5.86 -2.50 14.26
N HIS A 9 5.90 -2.94 15.51
CA HIS A 9 4.80 -3.74 16.03
C HIS A 9 3.50 -2.95 16.16
N GLN A 10 3.59 -1.63 16.24
CA GLN A 10 2.40 -0.79 16.34
C GLN A 10 1.74 -0.57 15.00
N LEU A 11 2.41 -0.94 13.91
CA LEU A 11 1.90 -0.73 12.57
C LEU A 11 1.25 -1.97 11.97
N ILE A 12 1.27 -3.07 12.67
CA ILE A 12 0.79 -4.33 12.11
C ILE A 12 -0.66 -4.24 11.68
N ASP A 13 -1.52 -3.65 12.51
CA ASP A 13 -2.94 -3.55 12.18
C ASP A 13 -3.16 -2.71 10.95
N ASP A 14 -2.45 -1.59 10.85
CA ASP A 14 -2.58 -0.72 9.68
C ASP A 14 -2.13 -1.44 8.43
N ILE A 15 -0.99 -2.10 8.50
CA ILE A 15 -0.44 -2.79 7.35
C ILE A 15 -1.34 -3.94 6.93
N TYR A 16 -1.90 -4.65 7.90
CA TYR A 16 -2.82 -5.74 7.60
C TYR A 16 -4.06 -5.20 6.88
N SER A 17 -4.63 -4.11 7.39
CA SER A 17 -5.79 -3.50 6.75
C SER A 17 -5.48 -3.05 5.33
N ILE A 18 -4.35 -2.38 5.17
CA ILE A 18 -3.94 -1.91 3.85
C ILE A 18 -3.74 -3.11 2.91
N GLY A 19 -3.08 -4.14 3.40
CA GLY A 19 -2.85 -5.34 2.60
C GLY A 19 -4.15 -5.98 2.16
N CYS A 20 -5.13 -6.08 3.06
CA CYS A 20 -6.42 -6.66 2.73
C CYS A 20 -7.15 -5.84 1.67
N TRP A 21 -7.08 -4.51 1.77
CA TRP A 21 -7.73 -3.66 0.80
C TRP A 21 -7.10 -3.75 -0.58
N ILE A 22 -5.78 -3.90 -0.64
CA ILE A 22 -5.10 -3.96 -1.93
C ILE A 22 -5.19 -5.34 -2.56
N THR A 23 -4.97 -6.39 -1.77
CA THR A 23 -4.94 -7.74 -2.32
C THR A 23 -6.32 -8.39 -2.38
N GLY A 24 -7.24 -7.93 -1.57
CA GLY A 24 -8.54 -8.55 -1.49
C GLY A 24 -8.53 -9.89 -0.77
N SER A 25 -7.46 -10.23 -0.08
CA SER A 25 -7.31 -11.54 0.54
C SER A 25 -6.60 -11.41 1.88
N LYS A 26 -7.20 -12.01 2.90
CA LYS A 26 -6.56 -12.02 4.22
C LYS A 26 -5.28 -12.83 4.22
N GLU A 27 -5.27 -13.90 3.46
CA GLU A 27 -4.10 -14.77 3.37
C GLU A 27 -2.93 -14.03 2.72
N ASP A 28 -3.21 -13.32 1.64
CA ASP A 28 -2.17 -12.57 0.96
C ASP A 28 -1.66 -11.42 1.84
N ALA A 29 -2.55 -10.77 2.56
CA ALA A 29 -2.15 -9.70 3.46
C ALA A 29 -1.25 -10.24 4.57
N ALA A 30 -1.62 -11.39 5.14
CA ALA A 30 -0.81 -12.00 6.19
C ALA A 30 0.57 -12.38 5.66
N GLU A 31 0.63 -12.87 4.45
CA GLU A 31 1.91 -13.24 3.84
C GLU A 31 2.79 -12.01 3.63
N LEU A 32 2.20 -10.91 3.20
CA LEU A 32 2.95 -9.67 3.02
C LEU A 32 3.51 -9.16 4.34
N ILE A 33 2.70 -9.25 5.40
CA ILE A 33 3.16 -8.85 6.73
C ILE A 33 4.32 -9.71 7.16
N GLU A 34 4.21 -11.01 6.98
CA GLU A 34 5.26 -11.93 7.36
C GLU A 34 6.56 -11.58 6.64
N LYS A 35 6.48 -11.38 5.33
CA LYS A 35 7.67 -11.03 4.56
C LYS A 35 8.27 -9.70 5.00
N THR A 36 7.40 -8.73 5.24
CA THR A 36 7.86 -7.41 5.66
C THR A 36 8.60 -7.49 6.99
N TYR A 37 8.00 -8.20 7.95
CA TYR A 37 8.57 -8.23 9.29
C TYR A 37 9.76 -9.17 9.43
N LEU A 38 10.01 -9.99 8.42
CA LEU A 38 11.24 -10.78 8.38
C LEU A 38 12.43 -9.93 7.93
N ILE A 39 12.16 -8.87 7.19
CA ILE A 39 13.22 -8.02 6.64
C ILE A 39 13.57 -6.84 7.55
N ILE A 40 12.58 -6.22 8.15
CA ILE A 40 12.83 -4.99 8.88
C ILE A 40 13.52 -5.21 10.21
N ASP A 41 14.22 -4.18 10.65
CA ASP A 41 14.86 -4.14 11.95
C ASP A 41 13.79 -3.77 12.98
N PRO A 42 13.84 -4.33 14.20
CA PRO A 42 12.89 -3.93 15.25
C PRO A 42 12.92 -2.45 15.57
N GLU A 43 14.03 -1.79 15.24
CA GLU A 43 14.15 -0.35 15.47
C GLU A 43 13.85 0.46 14.23
N ALA A 44 13.30 -0.17 13.19
CA ALA A 44 13.01 0.54 11.95
C ALA A 44 12.00 1.67 12.17
N THR A 45 12.15 2.73 11.40
CA THR A 45 11.21 3.84 11.48
C THR A 45 9.93 3.47 10.76
N GLU A 46 8.89 4.26 11.02
CA GLU A 46 7.61 4.07 10.36
C GLU A 46 7.77 4.11 8.84
N ILE A 47 8.58 5.06 8.36
CA ILE A 47 8.82 5.18 6.92
C ILE A 47 9.49 3.92 6.38
N ASP A 48 10.46 3.39 7.10
CA ASP A 48 11.17 2.18 6.67
C ASP A 48 10.23 0.98 6.61
N VAL A 49 9.34 0.86 7.57
CA VAL A 49 8.38 -0.24 7.59
C VAL A 49 7.48 -0.19 6.35
N PHE A 50 6.94 0.98 6.07
CA PHE A 50 6.04 1.12 4.92
C PHE A 50 6.78 0.97 3.59
N LYS A 51 8.04 1.44 3.53
CA LYS A 51 8.84 1.22 2.31
C LYS A 51 9.05 -0.26 2.05
N THR A 52 9.37 -1.00 3.12
CA THR A 52 9.58 -2.43 2.98
C THR A 52 8.29 -3.14 2.59
N PHE A 53 7.18 -2.74 3.19
CA PHE A 53 5.89 -3.31 2.84
C PHE A 53 5.57 -3.06 1.37
N ARG A 54 5.81 -1.83 0.90
CA ARG A 54 5.58 -1.51 -0.51
C ARG A 54 6.44 -2.37 -1.42
N HIS A 55 7.70 -2.56 -1.04
CA HIS A 55 8.60 -3.39 -1.82
C HIS A 55 8.09 -4.83 -1.91
N CYS A 56 7.65 -5.38 -0.79
CA CYS A 56 7.13 -6.75 -0.77
C CYS A 56 5.85 -6.85 -1.60
N LEU A 57 5.01 -5.83 -1.52
CA LEU A 57 3.79 -5.80 -2.31
C LEU A 57 4.08 -5.82 -3.80
N LEU A 58 5.00 -4.97 -4.24
CA LEU A 58 5.32 -4.89 -5.66
C LEU A 58 5.98 -6.18 -6.17
N ASP A 59 6.79 -6.80 -5.31
CA ASP A 59 7.38 -8.08 -5.66
C ASP A 59 6.30 -9.14 -5.84
N SER A 60 5.32 -9.13 -4.98
CA SER A 60 4.20 -10.06 -5.06
C SER A 60 3.43 -9.89 -6.37
N LEU A 61 3.25 -8.64 -6.81
CA LEU A 61 2.55 -8.36 -8.05
C LEU A 61 3.31 -8.85 -9.27
N LYS A 62 4.64 -8.83 -9.21
CA LYS A 62 5.44 -9.37 -10.29
C LYS A 62 5.13 -10.85 -10.49
N GLY A 63 5.02 -11.59 -9.40
CA GLY A 63 4.73 -13.00 -9.49
C GLY A 63 3.38 -13.29 -10.11
N ILE A 64 2.42 -12.39 -9.91
CA ILE A 64 1.10 -12.57 -10.47
C ILE A 64 1.09 -12.31 -11.97
N SER A 65 1.78 -11.27 -12.41
CA SER A 65 1.70 -10.86 -13.79
C SER A 65 2.80 -11.45 -14.67
N CYS A 66 3.86 -11.96 -14.08
CA CYS A 66 4.94 -12.53 -14.85
C CYS A 66 4.75 -13.98 -15.04
N ILE A 67 4.09 -14.35 -16.07
CA ILE A 67 4.09 -15.73 -16.51
C ILE A 67 5.34 -15.86 -17.34
N PRO A 68 6.28 -16.73 -16.95
CA PRO A 68 7.53 -16.84 -17.68
C PRO A 68 7.30 -17.48 -19.02
N LYS A 69 6.95 -16.69 -20.01
CA LYS A 69 6.87 -17.17 -21.37
C LYS A 69 7.91 -16.44 -22.17
N PRO A 70 8.64 -17.15 -23.00
CA PRO A 70 9.65 -16.51 -23.84
C PRO A 70 9.02 -15.47 -24.76
N SER A 71 7.71 -15.59 -24.99
CA SER A 71 7.02 -14.65 -25.83
C SER A 71 6.38 -13.54 -25.00
N CYS A 72 6.92 -13.27 -23.83
CA CYS A 72 6.41 -12.19 -23.02
C CYS A 72 6.46 -10.95 -23.86
N ASN A 73 5.31 -10.46 -24.21
CA ASN A 73 5.25 -9.38 -25.15
C ASN A 73 4.87 -8.09 -24.45
N ASP A 74 4.69 -7.08 -25.26
CA ASP A 74 4.39 -5.76 -24.72
C ASP A 74 3.09 -5.73 -23.93
N MET A 75 2.16 -6.63 -24.23
CA MET A 75 0.89 -6.67 -23.54
C MET A 75 1.05 -7.11 -22.09
N GLU A 76 1.91 -8.09 -21.84
CA GLU A 76 2.14 -8.53 -20.48
C GLU A 76 2.86 -7.46 -19.67
N LYS A 77 3.81 -6.77 -20.29
CA LYS A 77 4.50 -5.68 -19.62
C LYS A 77 3.54 -4.53 -19.30
N LEU A 78 2.64 -4.25 -20.23
CA LEU A 78 1.65 -3.21 -20.00
C LEU A 78 0.69 -3.63 -18.88
N GLY A 79 0.30 -4.90 -18.87
CA GLY A 79 -0.56 -5.41 -17.81
C GLY A 79 0.06 -5.23 -16.44
N TYR A 80 1.35 -5.59 -16.32
CA TYR A 80 2.04 -5.41 -15.05
C TYR A 80 2.11 -3.93 -14.66
N LYS A 81 2.40 -3.05 -15.63
CA LYS A 81 2.46 -1.64 -15.34
C LYS A 81 1.14 -1.10 -14.81
N LEU A 82 0.03 -1.54 -15.41
CA LEU A 82 -1.29 -1.08 -14.99
C LEU A 82 -1.62 -1.58 -13.60
N ILE A 83 -1.31 -2.84 -13.32
CA ILE A 83 -1.53 -3.41 -11.99
C ILE A 83 -0.69 -2.68 -10.96
N LYS A 84 0.56 -2.40 -11.30
CA LYS A 84 1.45 -1.70 -10.40
C LYS A 84 0.96 -0.29 -10.10
N GLN A 85 0.54 0.44 -11.14
CA GLN A 85 0.02 1.79 -10.95
C GLN A 85 -1.22 1.79 -10.07
N ASP A 86 -2.10 0.85 -10.29
CA ASP A 86 -3.32 0.75 -9.50
C ASP A 86 -2.98 0.48 -8.04
N ALA A 87 -2.06 -0.44 -7.80
CA ALA A 87 -1.66 -0.79 -6.44
C ALA A 87 -0.99 0.40 -5.75
N GLU A 88 -0.14 1.11 -6.47
CA GLU A 88 0.55 2.26 -5.88
C GLU A 88 -0.42 3.39 -5.56
N MET A 89 -1.40 3.62 -6.41
CA MET A 89 -2.41 4.62 -6.14
C MET A 89 -3.24 4.24 -4.93
N LYS A 90 -3.65 2.97 -4.85
CA LYS A 90 -4.39 2.49 -3.69
C LYS A 90 -3.57 2.62 -2.43
N LEU A 91 -2.30 2.24 -2.50
CA LEU A 91 -1.43 2.33 -1.34
C LEU A 91 -1.31 3.78 -0.87
N THR A 92 -1.14 4.71 -1.81
CA THR A 92 -1.04 6.12 -1.48
C THR A 92 -2.28 6.59 -0.71
N VAL A 93 -3.45 6.25 -1.23
CA VAL A 93 -4.71 6.66 -0.60
C VAL A 93 -4.86 6.01 0.77
N LEU A 94 -4.55 4.73 0.86
CA LEU A 94 -4.73 4.00 2.12
C LEU A 94 -3.74 4.45 3.19
N LEU A 95 -2.54 4.83 2.80
CA LEU A 95 -1.59 5.39 3.76
C LEU A 95 -2.14 6.67 4.38
N ALA A 96 -2.84 7.46 3.59
CA ALA A 96 -3.46 8.67 4.11
C ALA A 96 -4.71 8.37 4.94
N GLU A 97 -5.56 7.47 4.46
CA GLU A 97 -6.85 7.23 5.09
C GLU A 97 -6.77 6.31 6.30
N ILE A 98 -5.97 5.28 6.24
CA ILE A 98 -5.87 4.33 7.35
C ILE A 98 -4.81 4.75 8.35
N SER A 99 -3.63 5.11 7.86
CA SER A 99 -2.51 5.44 8.75
C SER A 99 -2.41 6.92 9.07
N GLY A 100 -3.18 7.76 8.38
CA GLY A 100 -3.20 9.19 8.66
C GLY A 100 -1.90 9.90 8.35
N LEU A 101 -1.15 9.40 7.38
CA LEU A 101 0.14 10.01 7.05
C LEU A 101 -0.03 11.24 6.17
N SER A 102 0.87 12.18 6.35
CA SER A 102 0.84 13.40 5.54
C SER A 102 1.42 13.13 4.16
N PRO A 103 1.08 13.98 3.17
CA PRO A 103 1.66 13.81 1.83
C PRO A 103 3.18 13.81 1.83
N GLU A 104 3.78 14.58 2.73
CA GLU A 104 5.25 14.64 2.81
C GLU A 104 5.83 13.29 3.19
N ILE A 105 5.22 12.63 4.16
CA ILE A 105 5.69 11.31 4.58
C ILE A 105 5.39 10.28 3.52
N ILE A 106 4.21 10.34 2.92
CA ILE A 106 3.86 9.42 1.86
C ILE A 106 4.84 9.56 0.69
N SER A 107 5.24 10.79 0.37
CA SER A 107 6.19 11.01 -0.72
C SER A 107 7.51 10.29 -0.46
N LYS A 108 7.95 10.27 0.80
CA LYS A 108 9.17 9.56 1.15
C LYS A 108 9.01 8.06 1.03
N ILE A 109 7.84 7.56 1.41
CA ILE A 109 7.57 6.12 1.32
C ILE A 109 7.48 5.68 -0.14
N MET A 110 6.78 6.46 -0.96
CA MET A 110 6.52 6.07 -2.34
C MET A 110 7.63 6.45 -3.30
N GLY A 111 8.53 7.34 -2.88
CA GLY A 111 9.59 7.79 -3.76
C GLY A 111 9.13 8.77 -4.82
N ASN A 112 8.02 9.47 -4.56
CA ASN A 112 7.47 10.44 -5.49
C ASN A 112 7.49 11.83 -4.88
N SER A 113 7.30 12.85 -5.71
CA SER A 113 7.23 14.21 -5.20
C SER A 113 5.91 14.41 -4.45
N VAL A 114 5.90 15.40 -3.56
CA VAL A 114 4.68 15.75 -2.83
C VAL A 114 3.57 16.14 -3.82
N LYS A 115 3.95 16.81 -4.89
CA LYS A 115 2.98 17.20 -5.90
C LYS A 115 2.31 15.98 -6.52
N GLU A 116 3.09 14.95 -6.84
CA GLU A 116 2.54 13.72 -7.39
C GLU A 116 1.67 13.00 -6.37
N VAL A 117 2.10 12.99 -5.12
CA VAL A 117 1.33 12.35 -4.06
C VAL A 117 -0.04 13.03 -3.94
N ASN A 118 -0.05 14.37 -3.96
CA ASN A 118 -1.31 15.11 -3.88
C ASN A 118 -2.22 14.80 -5.06
N TYR A 119 -1.63 14.69 -6.25
CA TYR A 119 -2.40 14.33 -7.43
C TYR A 119 -3.00 12.93 -7.27
N TRP A 120 -2.20 11.99 -6.81
CA TRP A 120 -2.68 10.63 -6.62
C TRP A 120 -3.73 10.53 -5.52
N LEU A 121 -3.59 11.32 -4.46
CA LEU A 121 -4.61 11.33 -3.41
C LEU A 121 -5.93 11.82 -3.95
N SER A 122 -5.89 12.90 -4.70
CA SER A 122 -7.11 13.47 -5.28
C SER A 122 -7.75 12.50 -6.27
N THR A 123 -6.94 11.99 -7.19
CA THR A 123 -7.44 11.08 -8.22
C THR A 123 -7.89 9.76 -7.62
N GLY A 124 -7.11 9.23 -6.69
CA GLY A 124 -7.42 7.96 -6.07
C GLY A 124 -8.66 8.01 -5.21
N ARG A 125 -8.84 9.09 -4.47
CA ARG A 125 -10.05 9.24 -3.66
C ARG A 125 -11.29 9.23 -4.52
N THR A 126 -11.24 9.89 -5.67
CA THR A 126 -12.36 9.88 -6.59
C THR A 126 -12.57 8.50 -7.18
N ARG A 127 -11.49 7.87 -7.60
CA ARG A 127 -11.57 6.57 -8.25
C ARG A 127 -12.06 5.47 -7.32
N PHE A 128 -11.63 5.52 -6.06
CA PHE A 128 -11.99 4.50 -5.10
C PHE A 128 -13.04 4.98 -4.10
N SER A 129 -13.84 5.94 -4.49
CA SER A 129 -14.79 6.56 -3.55
C SER A 129 -15.77 5.55 -2.95
N SER A 130 -16.22 4.59 -3.73
CA SER A 130 -17.14 3.57 -3.22
C SER A 130 -16.49 2.76 -2.10
N ASP A 131 -15.25 2.36 -2.31
CA ASP A 131 -14.53 1.58 -1.30
C ASP A 131 -14.27 2.42 -0.06
N LEU A 132 -13.93 3.69 -0.25
CA LEU A 132 -13.69 4.57 0.90
C LEU A 132 -14.98 4.82 1.68
N LEU A 133 -16.11 4.86 1.00
CA LEU A 133 -17.39 4.99 1.69
C LEU A 133 -17.66 3.77 2.57
N LEU A 134 -17.31 2.59 2.09
CA LEU A 134 -17.46 1.39 2.89
C LEU A 134 -16.59 1.45 4.14
N LEU A 135 -15.37 1.93 3.99
CA LEU A 135 -14.47 2.09 5.11
C LEU A 135 -15.03 3.07 6.13
N ASN A 136 -15.50 4.21 5.65
CA ASN A 136 -16.08 5.22 6.52
C ASN A 136 -17.38 4.74 7.14
N GLY A 137 -18.18 4.01 6.38
CA GLY A 137 -19.43 3.47 6.87
C GLY A 137 -19.22 2.52 8.03
N ARG A 138 -18.16 1.71 7.94
CA ARG A 138 -17.85 0.82 9.04
C ARG A 138 -17.45 1.60 10.28
N SER A 139 -16.65 2.63 10.11
CA SER A 139 -16.26 3.46 11.22
C SER A 139 -17.47 4.06 11.88
N LYS A 140 -18.40 4.54 11.09
CA LYS A 140 -19.60 5.15 11.65
C LYS A 140 -20.47 4.14 12.34
N LYS A 141 -20.54 2.94 11.81
CA LYS A 141 -21.38 1.93 12.44
C LYS A 141 -20.83 1.45 13.76
N SER A 142 -19.57 1.58 13.97
CA SER A 142 -19.01 1.11 15.22
C SER A 142 -19.31 2.03 16.38
N ARG A 143 -19.99 3.11 16.14
CA ARG A 143 -20.40 3.96 17.24
C ARG A 143 -21.56 3.41 18.03
#